data_5045d8e410479e99e3b780e3f6a74468
#
_entry.id   5045d8e410479e99e3b780e3f6a74468
#
_cell.length_a   1.000
_cell.length_b   1.000
_cell.length_c   1.000
_cell.angle_alpha   90.00
_cell.angle_beta   90.00
_cell.angle_gamma   90.00
#
_symmetry.space_group_name_H-M   'P 1'
#
loop_
_entity.id
_entity.type
_entity.pdbx_description
1 polymer ?
#
loop_
_entity_poly.entity_id
_entity_poly.type
_entity_poly.pdbx_seq_one_letter_code
_entity_poly.pdbx_strand_id
1 'polypeptide(L)'
;MKYQYWLSNIPGVGCKTIHRLLGQAGSAEEIYFLKKEQLEKISGLSDRQVHAITDRKKNWDLEEKYAALGENGISFLSCEMESYPKQLRNIVDAPYSLYIKGKMPDFSKRRVAVVGARMCSEYGKKMAEQIGEKLALCGAEVLSGMARGIDAYGHIGALKAGGNTYAVLGCGVSVCYLRTNQKLYENILSHGGII
;
A
#
# COMPACT_ATOMS: atom_id res chain seq x y z
N MET A 1 2.05 -13.48 -10.71
CA MET A 1 1.55 -12.20 -10.13
C MET A 1 0.05 -12.19 -9.86
N LYS A 2 -0.81 -12.62 -10.79
CA LYS A 2 -2.27 -12.59 -10.59
C LYS A 2 -2.74 -13.42 -9.37
N TYR A 3 -2.15 -14.55 -9.07
CA TYR A 3 -2.50 -15.36 -7.91
C TYR A 3 -2.11 -14.71 -6.58
N GLN A 4 -0.98 -14.01 -6.51
CA GLN A 4 -0.60 -13.20 -5.35
C GLN A 4 -1.59 -12.04 -5.13
N TYR A 5 -2.00 -11.39 -6.23
CA TYR A 5 -3.05 -10.38 -6.18
C TYR A 5 -4.38 -10.96 -5.67
N TRP A 6 -4.79 -12.11 -6.18
CA TRP A 6 -5.98 -12.80 -5.69
C TRP A 6 -5.88 -13.09 -4.18
N LEU A 7 -4.76 -13.68 -3.75
CA LEU A 7 -4.54 -14.06 -2.35
C LEU A 7 -4.60 -12.86 -1.40
N SER A 8 -4.05 -11.71 -1.82
CA SER A 8 -4.09 -10.47 -1.03
C SER A 8 -5.48 -9.83 -0.93
N ASN A 9 -6.42 -10.24 -1.79
CA ASN A 9 -7.77 -9.67 -1.85
C ASN A 9 -8.86 -10.61 -1.28
N ILE A 10 -8.50 -11.63 -0.52
CA ILE A 10 -9.47 -12.52 0.13
C ILE A 10 -9.93 -11.89 1.44
N PRO A 11 -11.23 -11.60 1.60
CA PRO A 11 -11.76 -11.01 2.83
C PRO A 11 -11.46 -11.87 4.06
N GLY A 12 -10.92 -11.25 5.13
CA GLY A 12 -10.62 -11.96 6.38
C GLY A 12 -9.35 -12.83 6.36
N VAL A 13 -8.58 -12.80 5.25
CA VAL A 13 -7.29 -13.47 5.13
C VAL A 13 -6.20 -12.38 5.14
N GLY A 14 -5.66 -12.09 6.31
CA GLY A 14 -4.60 -11.09 6.49
C GLY A 14 -3.19 -11.67 6.34
N CYS A 15 -2.18 -10.80 6.42
CA CYS A 15 -0.76 -11.15 6.19
C CYS A 15 -0.31 -12.40 6.94
N LYS A 16 -0.63 -12.53 8.25
CA LYS A 16 -0.24 -13.71 9.04
C LYS A 16 -0.83 -15.01 8.50
N THR A 17 -2.09 -14.96 8.05
CA THR A 17 -2.74 -16.14 7.44
C THR A 17 -2.14 -16.44 6.07
N ILE A 18 -1.84 -15.41 5.28
CA ILE A 18 -1.20 -15.58 3.97
C ILE A 18 0.17 -16.25 4.12
N HIS A 19 1.01 -15.75 5.02
CA HIS A 19 2.32 -16.37 5.27
C HIS A 19 2.22 -17.83 5.73
N ARG A 20 1.21 -18.15 6.56
CA ARG A 20 0.95 -19.53 6.98
C ARG A 20 0.53 -20.42 5.80
N LEU A 21 -0.36 -19.93 4.95
CA LEU A 21 -0.79 -20.61 3.73
C LEU A 21 0.39 -20.90 2.81
N LEU A 22 1.23 -19.90 2.53
CA LEU A 22 2.41 -20.05 1.69
C LEU A 22 3.42 -21.04 2.28
N GLY A 23 3.63 -21.01 3.60
CA GLY A 23 4.53 -21.94 4.28
C GLY A 23 4.08 -23.40 4.24
N GLN A 24 2.77 -23.68 4.04
CA GLN A 24 2.24 -25.04 3.98
C GLN A 24 1.92 -25.50 2.55
N ALA A 25 1.58 -24.60 1.66
CA ALA A 25 1.16 -24.92 0.29
C ALA A 25 2.17 -24.48 -0.78
N GLY A 26 3.23 -23.76 -0.41
CA GLY A 26 4.32 -23.39 -1.30
C GLY A 26 4.10 -22.04 -2.00
N SER A 27 3.08 -21.89 -2.82
CA SER A 27 2.86 -20.66 -3.62
C SER A 27 1.41 -20.21 -3.64
N ALA A 28 1.20 -18.93 -4.00
CA ALA A 28 -0.15 -18.38 -4.19
C ALA A 28 -0.93 -19.11 -5.31
N GLU A 29 -0.24 -19.61 -6.33
CA GLU A 29 -0.83 -20.39 -7.40
C GLU A 29 -1.29 -21.75 -6.90
N GLU A 30 -0.46 -22.47 -6.15
CA GLU A 30 -0.84 -23.74 -5.55
C GLU A 30 -2.05 -23.57 -4.62
N ILE A 31 -2.06 -22.54 -3.78
CA ILE A 31 -3.21 -22.21 -2.92
C ILE A 31 -4.48 -21.98 -3.75
N TYR A 32 -4.35 -21.31 -4.90
CA TYR A 32 -5.50 -21.08 -5.78
C TYR A 32 -6.11 -22.38 -6.29
N PHE A 33 -5.31 -23.39 -6.58
CA PHE A 33 -5.79 -24.70 -7.10
C PHE A 33 -6.17 -25.73 -6.04
N LEU A 34 -5.89 -25.47 -4.73
CA LEU A 34 -6.33 -26.37 -3.66
C LEU A 34 -7.86 -26.53 -3.65
N LYS A 35 -8.34 -27.75 -3.48
CA LYS A 35 -9.75 -28.01 -3.20
C LYS A 35 -10.11 -27.66 -1.76
N LYS A 36 -11.41 -27.53 -1.48
CA LYS A 36 -11.91 -27.18 -0.15
C LYS A 36 -11.39 -28.14 0.93
N GLU A 37 -11.44 -29.45 0.64
CA GLU A 37 -11.01 -30.52 1.57
C GLU A 37 -9.50 -30.46 1.86
N GLN A 38 -8.72 -29.90 0.96
CA GLN A 38 -7.28 -29.67 1.16
C GLN A 38 -7.02 -28.43 2.01
N LEU A 39 -7.80 -27.36 1.79
CA LEU A 39 -7.73 -26.14 2.60
C LEU A 39 -8.12 -26.40 4.06
N GLU A 40 -9.12 -27.24 4.31
CA GLU A 40 -9.56 -27.65 5.65
C GLU A 40 -8.46 -28.39 6.44
N LYS A 41 -7.53 -29.02 5.76
CA LYS A 41 -6.37 -29.72 6.38
C LYS A 41 -5.21 -28.78 6.74
N ILE A 42 -5.23 -27.53 6.26
CA ILE A 42 -4.18 -26.55 6.56
C ILE A 42 -4.33 -26.09 8.01
N SER A 43 -3.31 -26.36 8.82
CA SER A 43 -3.32 -26.00 10.24
C SER A 43 -3.48 -24.51 10.46
N GLY A 44 -4.42 -24.14 11.34
CA GLY A 44 -4.66 -22.77 11.77
C GLY A 44 -5.48 -21.91 10.79
N LEU A 45 -6.15 -22.52 9.80
CA LEU A 45 -7.25 -21.89 9.07
C LEU A 45 -8.56 -22.13 9.81
N SER A 46 -9.38 -21.07 9.92
CA SER A 46 -10.76 -21.21 10.40
C SER A 46 -11.69 -21.56 9.24
N ASP A 47 -12.84 -22.18 9.55
CA ASP A 47 -13.88 -22.49 8.57
C ASP A 47 -14.32 -21.25 7.77
N ARG A 48 -14.38 -20.08 8.45
CA ARG A 48 -14.69 -18.80 7.82
C ARG A 48 -13.64 -18.43 6.74
N GLN A 49 -12.35 -18.67 7.00
CA GLN A 49 -11.28 -18.38 6.06
C GLN A 49 -11.28 -19.37 4.89
N VAL A 50 -11.51 -20.65 5.15
CA VAL A 50 -11.69 -21.68 4.10
C VAL A 50 -12.86 -21.30 3.19
N HIS A 51 -13.98 -20.90 3.77
CA HIS A 51 -15.15 -20.45 3.01
C HIS A 51 -14.82 -19.21 2.17
N ALA A 52 -14.15 -18.19 2.75
CA ALA A 52 -13.77 -16.97 2.04
C ALA A 52 -12.83 -17.25 0.85
N ILE A 53 -11.84 -18.14 1.02
CA ILE A 53 -10.93 -18.58 -0.04
C ILE A 53 -11.72 -19.26 -1.17
N THR A 54 -12.62 -20.18 -0.82
CA THR A 54 -13.41 -20.97 -1.77
C THR A 54 -14.40 -20.07 -2.54
N ASP A 55 -15.07 -19.16 -1.83
CA ASP A 55 -16.00 -18.20 -2.42
C ASP A 55 -15.29 -17.25 -3.37
N ARG A 56 -14.12 -16.72 -2.96
CA ARG A 56 -13.33 -15.82 -3.79
C ARG A 56 -12.88 -16.45 -5.11
N LYS A 57 -12.62 -17.75 -5.15
CA LYS A 57 -12.31 -18.50 -6.38
C LYS A 57 -13.50 -18.55 -7.35
N LYS A 58 -14.72 -18.68 -6.83
CA LYS A 58 -15.93 -18.85 -7.64
C LYS A 58 -16.52 -17.54 -8.13
N ASN A 59 -16.53 -16.52 -7.28
CA ASN A 59 -17.35 -15.32 -7.43
C ASN A 59 -16.51 -14.07 -7.75
N TRP A 60 -15.22 -14.23 -8.06
CA TRP A 60 -14.37 -13.10 -8.39
C TRP A 60 -13.54 -13.38 -9.65
N ASP A 61 -13.82 -12.65 -10.70
CA ASP A 61 -13.07 -12.77 -11.95
C ASP A 61 -11.66 -12.22 -11.76
N LEU A 62 -10.72 -13.14 -11.59
CA LEU A 62 -9.32 -12.82 -11.34
C LEU A 62 -8.68 -12.10 -12.54
N GLU A 63 -8.98 -12.54 -13.76
CA GLU A 63 -8.37 -11.97 -14.96
C GLU A 63 -8.84 -10.53 -15.16
N GLU A 64 -10.16 -10.30 -15.12
CA GLU A 64 -10.75 -8.95 -15.22
C GLU A 64 -10.18 -8.02 -14.14
N LYS A 65 -10.21 -8.45 -12.88
CA LYS A 65 -9.79 -7.61 -11.75
C LYS A 65 -8.28 -7.33 -11.76
N TYR A 66 -7.48 -8.28 -12.21
CA TYR A 66 -6.05 -8.08 -12.33
C TYR A 66 -5.70 -7.15 -13.51
N ALA A 67 -6.36 -7.31 -14.66
CA ALA A 67 -6.20 -6.43 -15.81
C ALA A 67 -6.57 -4.97 -15.48
N ALA A 68 -7.67 -4.78 -14.73
CA ALA A 68 -8.13 -3.47 -14.31
C ALA A 68 -7.09 -2.66 -13.49
N LEU A 69 -6.10 -3.32 -12.85
CA LEU A 69 -5.01 -2.59 -12.18
C LEU A 69 -4.20 -1.78 -13.19
N GLY A 70 -3.77 -2.42 -14.28
CA GLY A 70 -3.01 -1.76 -15.34
C GLY A 70 -3.78 -0.62 -16.01
N GLU A 71 -5.06 -0.85 -16.29
CA GLU A 71 -5.97 0.16 -16.88
C GLU A 71 -6.12 1.40 -15.99
N ASN A 72 -6.07 1.22 -14.68
CA ASN A 72 -6.15 2.30 -13.70
C ASN A 72 -4.78 2.88 -13.30
N GLY A 73 -3.68 2.45 -13.96
CA GLY A 73 -2.32 2.90 -13.67
C GLY A 73 -1.84 2.48 -12.28
N ILE A 74 -2.31 1.32 -11.79
CA ILE A 74 -1.94 0.79 -10.48
C ILE A 74 -0.95 -0.36 -10.66
N SER A 75 0.20 -0.25 -10.02
CA SER A 75 1.16 -1.35 -9.91
C SER A 75 0.89 -2.16 -8.64
N PHE A 76 1.08 -3.46 -8.74
CA PHE A 76 0.96 -4.39 -7.61
C PHE A 76 2.31 -5.04 -7.32
N LEU A 77 2.72 -5.03 -6.06
CA LEU A 77 3.92 -5.73 -5.57
C LEU A 77 3.55 -6.68 -4.43
N SER A 78 4.02 -7.91 -4.49
CA SER A 78 3.96 -8.83 -3.35
C SER A 78 5.33 -8.95 -2.68
N CYS A 79 5.36 -9.34 -1.41
CA CYS A 79 6.61 -9.54 -0.66
C CYS A 79 7.50 -10.66 -1.24
N GLU A 80 6.97 -11.49 -2.14
CA GLU A 80 7.69 -12.55 -2.86
C GLU A 80 8.52 -11.99 -4.02
N MET A 81 8.22 -10.76 -4.48
CA MET A 81 8.89 -10.16 -5.64
C MET A 81 10.21 -9.51 -5.22
N GLU A 82 11.23 -9.61 -6.08
CA GLU A 82 12.55 -8.99 -5.84
C GLU A 82 12.46 -7.47 -5.69
N SER A 83 11.54 -6.83 -6.44
CA SER A 83 11.28 -5.39 -6.40
C SER A 83 10.56 -4.91 -5.12
N TYR A 84 10.11 -5.84 -4.25
CA TYR A 84 9.51 -5.45 -2.98
C TYR A 84 10.55 -4.85 -2.03
N PRO A 85 10.24 -3.74 -1.33
CA PRO A 85 11.21 -3.04 -0.48
C PRO A 85 11.80 -3.94 0.61
N LYS A 86 13.14 -4.13 0.59
CA LYS A 86 13.84 -4.99 1.56
C LYS A 86 13.60 -4.56 3.01
N GLN A 87 13.52 -3.24 3.25
CA GLN A 87 13.26 -2.68 4.58
C GLN A 87 11.88 -3.07 5.12
N LEU A 88 10.86 -3.13 4.26
CA LEU A 88 9.52 -3.58 4.65
C LEU A 88 9.47 -5.09 4.88
N ARG A 89 10.23 -5.87 4.11
CA ARG A 89 10.26 -7.34 4.27
C ARG A 89 10.76 -7.77 5.64
N ASN A 90 11.61 -6.95 6.28
CA ASN A 90 12.26 -7.26 7.55
C ASN A 90 11.47 -6.85 8.79
N ILE A 91 10.31 -6.22 8.65
CA ILE A 91 9.45 -5.89 9.80
C ILE A 91 8.54 -7.07 10.16
N VAL A 92 8.21 -7.19 11.45
CA VAL A 92 7.45 -8.34 12.00
C VAL A 92 6.10 -8.57 11.31
N ASP A 93 5.38 -7.50 10.99
CA ASP A 93 4.06 -7.55 10.35
C ASP A 93 4.15 -6.93 8.94
N ALA A 94 5.16 -7.35 8.14
CA ALA A 94 5.34 -6.87 6.78
C ALA A 94 4.06 -7.02 5.95
N PRO A 95 3.61 -5.97 5.24
CA PRO A 95 2.50 -6.09 4.32
C PRO A 95 2.81 -7.16 3.26
N TYR A 96 1.88 -8.08 3.02
CA TYR A 96 2.06 -9.08 1.97
C TYR A 96 2.13 -8.44 0.59
N SER A 97 1.37 -7.38 0.38
CA SER A 97 1.33 -6.67 -0.89
C SER A 97 1.21 -5.16 -0.71
N LEU A 98 1.69 -4.45 -1.74
CA LEU A 98 1.57 -3.01 -1.90
C LEU A 98 0.88 -2.71 -3.22
N TYR A 99 0.02 -1.71 -3.21
CA TYR A 99 -0.57 -1.10 -4.39
C TYR A 99 0.07 0.26 -4.58
N ILE A 100 0.50 0.58 -5.79
CA ILE A 100 1.20 1.83 -6.07
C ILE A 100 0.53 2.52 -7.25
N LYS A 101 0.17 3.79 -7.08
CA LYS A 101 -0.26 4.66 -8.17
C LYS A 101 0.72 5.83 -8.27
N GLY A 102 1.24 6.07 -9.47
CA GLY A 102 2.35 6.99 -9.68
C GLY A 102 3.71 6.31 -9.52
N LYS A 103 4.69 7.01 -8.98
CA LYS A 103 6.07 6.53 -8.83
C LYS A 103 6.26 5.79 -7.51
N MET A 104 7.17 4.83 -7.49
CA MET A 104 7.68 4.21 -6.27
C MET A 104 8.77 5.10 -5.64
N PRO A 105 8.88 5.18 -4.29
CA PRO A 105 9.99 5.85 -3.64
C PRO A 105 11.35 5.30 -4.08
N ASP A 106 12.32 6.18 -4.25
CA ASP A 106 13.69 5.78 -4.53
C ASP A 106 14.38 5.32 -3.23
N PHE A 107 14.54 4.00 -3.09
CA PHE A 107 15.11 3.42 -1.87
C PHE A 107 16.58 3.72 -1.63
N SER A 108 17.28 4.36 -2.57
CA SER A 108 18.63 4.88 -2.39
C SER A 108 18.66 6.24 -1.70
N LYS A 109 17.56 6.99 -1.76
CA LYS A 109 17.44 8.32 -1.15
C LYS A 109 17.02 8.24 0.33
N ARG A 110 17.33 9.32 1.06
CA ARG A 110 16.79 9.50 2.41
C ARG A 110 15.28 9.77 2.33
N ARG A 111 14.54 9.12 3.20
CA ARG A 111 13.09 9.26 3.32
C ARG A 111 12.74 9.63 4.74
N VAL A 112 11.90 10.65 4.88
CA VAL A 112 11.50 11.17 6.19
C VAL A 112 9.98 11.18 6.27
N ALA A 113 9.42 10.57 7.30
CA ALA A 113 8.01 10.62 7.58
C ALA A 113 7.67 11.93 8.32
N VAL A 114 6.73 12.70 7.78
CA VAL A 114 6.16 13.89 8.43
C VAL A 114 4.74 13.57 8.81
N VAL A 115 4.51 13.32 10.10
CA VAL A 115 3.21 12.86 10.63
C VAL A 115 2.82 13.66 11.86
N GLY A 116 1.51 13.85 12.10
CA GLY A 116 1.08 14.55 13.29
C GLY A 116 -0.44 14.75 13.41
N ALA A 117 -0.83 15.73 14.19
CA ALA A 117 -2.22 15.98 14.53
C ALA A 117 -3.06 16.36 13.30
N ARG A 118 -4.25 15.76 13.20
CA ARG A 118 -5.26 16.11 12.17
C ARG A 118 -5.84 17.51 12.40
N MET A 119 -5.98 17.89 13.66
CA MET A 119 -6.36 19.24 14.09
C MET A 119 -5.12 19.90 14.69
N CYS A 120 -4.37 20.62 13.90
CA CYS A 120 -3.17 21.33 14.32
C CYS A 120 -3.38 22.86 14.31
N SER A 121 -2.59 23.56 15.11
CA SER A 121 -2.57 25.04 15.13
C SER A 121 -2.01 25.59 13.82
N GLU A 122 -2.21 26.88 13.56
CA GLU A 122 -1.60 27.57 12.40
C GLU A 122 -0.06 27.50 12.46
N TYR A 123 0.51 27.57 13.66
CA TYR A 123 1.93 27.35 13.86
C TYR A 123 2.35 25.94 13.40
N GLY A 124 1.60 24.89 13.80
CA GLY A 124 1.87 23.51 13.40
C GLY A 124 1.81 23.31 11.88
N LYS A 125 0.82 23.92 11.20
CA LYS A 125 0.72 23.89 9.74
C LYS A 125 1.97 24.51 9.09
N LYS A 126 2.34 25.72 9.51
CA LYS A 126 3.50 26.44 9.00
C LYS A 126 4.80 25.65 9.23
N MET A 127 4.98 25.07 10.40
CA MET A 127 6.15 24.27 10.71
C MET A 127 6.22 22.99 9.86
N ALA A 128 5.10 22.28 9.69
CA ALA A 128 5.06 21.08 8.84
C ALA A 128 5.40 21.39 7.38
N GLU A 129 4.87 22.49 6.84
CA GLU A 129 5.18 22.98 5.49
C GLU A 129 6.67 23.33 5.36
N GLN A 130 7.23 24.11 6.28
CA GLN A 130 8.65 24.46 6.27
C GLN A 130 9.57 23.25 6.39
N ILE A 131 9.20 22.28 7.22
CA ILE A 131 9.97 21.01 7.37
C ILE A 131 9.93 20.23 6.07
N GLY A 132 8.75 20.05 5.47
CA GLY A 132 8.60 19.36 4.19
C GLY A 132 9.41 20.03 3.07
N GLU A 133 9.37 21.36 2.99
CA GLU A 133 10.14 22.15 2.03
C GLU A 133 11.66 21.95 2.22
N LYS A 134 12.16 22.09 3.46
CA LYS A 134 13.58 21.91 3.76
C LYS A 134 14.06 20.50 3.49
N LEU A 135 13.28 19.46 3.84
CA LEU A 135 13.60 18.07 3.55
C LEU A 135 13.76 17.85 2.03
N ALA A 136 12.82 18.36 1.24
CA ALA A 136 12.89 18.26 -0.21
C ALA A 136 14.11 19.00 -0.79
N LEU A 137 14.41 20.21 -0.32
CA LEU A 137 15.60 20.96 -0.72
C LEU A 137 16.92 20.24 -0.37
N CYS A 138 16.92 19.43 0.70
CA CYS A 138 18.05 18.56 1.05
C CYS A 138 18.07 17.23 0.26
N GLY A 139 17.21 17.07 -0.74
CA GLY A 139 17.13 15.86 -1.57
C GLY A 139 16.47 14.66 -0.89
N ALA A 140 15.84 14.85 0.28
CA ALA A 140 15.08 13.79 0.94
C ALA A 140 13.66 13.69 0.38
N GLU A 141 13.12 12.48 0.32
CA GLU A 141 11.73 12.23 -0.04
C GLU A 141 10.86 12.28 1.21
N VAL A 142 9.71 12.98 1.11
CA VAL A 142 8.77 13.12 2.22
C VAL A 142 7.68 12.04 2.11
N LEU A 143 7.48 11.27 3.19
CA LEU A 143 6.39 10.30 3.31
C LEU A 143 5.38 10.79 4.33
N SER A 144 4.08 10.60 4.06
CA SER A 144 3.03 10.91 5.03
C SER A 144 1.74 10.15 4.69
N GLY A 145 0.71 10.26 5.54
CA GLY A 145 -0.57 9.59 5.35
C GLY A 145 -1.61 10.42 4.59
N MET A 146 -1.26 11.60 4.10
CA MET A 146 -2.18 12.54 3.43
C MET A 146 -3.44 12.88 4.27
N ALA A 147 -3.38 12.69 5.58
CA ALA A 147 -4.45 13.07 6.48
C ALA A 147 -4.56 14.61 6.57
N ARG A 148 -5.69 15.09 7.12
CA ARG A 148 -5.83 16.52 7.43
C ARG A 148 -4.73 16.95 8.41
N GLY A 149 -4.29 18.22 8.36
CA GLY A 149 -3.34 18.78 9.30
C GLY A 149 -1.88 18.52 8.91
N ILE A 150 -1.05 18.10 9.85
CA ILE A 150 0.42 17.99 9.69
C ILE A 150 0.81 17.19 8.45
N ASP A 151 0.16 16.07 8.20
CA ASP A 151 0.42 15.20 7.06
C ASP A 151 0.29 15.95 5.73
N ALA A 152 -0.85 16.63 5.53
CA ALA A 152 -1.10 17.40 4.30
C ALA A 152 -0.09 18.52 4.12
N TYR A 153 0.24 19.25 5.19
CA TYR A 153 1.20 20.36 5.10
C TYR A 153 2.64 19.90 4.88
N GLY A 154 3.02 18.71 5.38
CA GLY A 154 4.30 18.09 5.04
C GLY A 154 4.43 17.80 3.54
N HIS A 155 3.38 17.25 2.92
CA HIS A 155 3.33 17.04 1.46
C HIS A 155 3.38 18.39 0.70
N ILE A 156 2.58 19.38 1.13
CA ILE A 156 2.53 20.70 0.49
C ILE A 156 3.92 21.34 0.49
N GLY A 157 4.64 21.28 1.61
CA GLY A 157 5.98 21.80 1.70
C GLY A 157 6.96 21.13 0.73
N ALA A 158 6.94 19.79 0.66
CA ALA A 158 7.78 19.04 -0.27
C ALA A 158 7.48 19.41 -1.74
N LEU A 159 6.21 19.49 -2.11
CA LEU A 159 5.77 19.85 -3.46
C LEU A 159 6.16 21.29 -3.82
N LYS A 160 6.09 22.23 -2.87
CA LYS A 160 6.49 23.63 -3.05
C LYS A 160 7.97 23.77 -3.43
N ALA A 161 8.82 22.89 -2.90
CA ALA A 161 10.24 22.80 -3.25
C ALA A 161 10.50 21.98 -4.52
N GLY A 162 9.48 21.50 -5.22
CA GLY A 162 9.63 20.62 -6.38
C GLY A 162 10.15 19.21 -6.05
N GLY A 163 10.11 18.81 -4.76
CA GLY A 163 10.57 17.53 -4.30
C GLY A 163 9.54 16.41 -4.45
N ASN A 164 10.04 15.16 -4.38
CA ASN A 164 9.18 14.00 -4.39
C ASN A 164 8.53 13.77 -3.03
N THR A 165 7.26 13.39 -3.05
CA THR A 165 6.54 13.02 -1.83
C THR A 165 5.59 11.86 -2.09
N TYR A 166 5.36 11.03 -1.09
CA TYR A 166 4.60 9.79 -1.21
C TYR A 166 3.57 9.67 -0.11
N ALA A 167 2.32 9.41 -0.49
CA ALA A 167 1.25 9.18 0.47
C ALA A 167 1.08 7.68 0.71
N VAL A 168 1.19 7.27 1.98
CA VAL A 168 0.95 5.89 2.41
C VAL A 168 -0.44 5.83 3.03
N LEU A 169 -1.37 5.14 2.34
CA LEU A 169 -2.78 5.13 2.69
C LEU A 169 -3.22 3.79 3.30
N GLY A 170 -4.17 3.86 4.24
CA GLY A 170 -4.87 2.68 4.72
C GLY A 170 -6.10 2.29 3.89
N CYS A 171 -6.37 3.02 2.80
CA CYS A 171 -7.47 2.74 1.86
C CYS A 171 -6.89 2.44 0.47
N GLY A 172 -7.74 2.07 -0.49
CA GLY A 172 -7.29 1.81 -1.86
C GLY A 172 -6.65 3.05 -2.49
N VAL A 173 -5.56 2.86 -3.25
CA VAL A 173 -4.74 3.94 -3.85
C VAL A 173 -5.50 4.83 -4.83
N SER A 174 -6.64 4.40 -5.35
CA SER A 174 -7.53 5.21 -6.19
C SER A 174 -8.58 5.99 -5.38
N VAL A 175 -8.59 5.83 -4.06
CA VAL A 175 -9.56 6.51 -3.19
C VAL A 175 -8.93 7.73 -2.56
N CYS A 176 -9.33 8.92 -3.03
CA CYS A 176 -9.02 10.14 -2.29
C CYS A 176 -9.95 10.24 -1.08
N TYR A 177 -9.50 9.70 0.07
CA TYR A 177 -10.28 9.63 1.31
C TYR A 177 -10.85 10.98 1.76
N LEU A 178 -10.08 12.06 1.58
CA LEU A 178 -10.53 13.42 1.87
C LEU A 178 -10.75 14.17 0.55
N ARG A 179 -11.99 14.39 0.17
CA ARG A 179 -12.33 15.19 -1.04
C ARG A 179 -11.68 16.58 -1.02
N THR A 180 -11.48 17.16 0.16
CA THR A 180 -10.76 18.42 0.34
C THR A 180 -9.29 18.35 -0.07
N ASN A 181 -8.70 17.18 -0.13
CA ASN A 181 -7.31 16.95 -0.51
C ASN A 181 -7.16 16.46 -1.96
N GLN A 182 -8.21 16.53 -2.78
CA GLN A 182 -8.18 16.07 -4.17
C GLN A 182 -7.03 16.69 -4.98
N LYS A 183 -6.87 18.01 -4.90
CA LYS A 183 -5.77 18.71 -5.56
C LYS A 183 -4.39 18.28 -5.04
N LEU A 184 -4.28 18.02 -3.74
CA LEU A 184 -3.05 17.52 -3.14
C LEU A 184 -2.74 16.11 -3.64
N TYR A 185 -3.74 15.24 -3.70
CA TYR A 185 -3.63 13.88 -4.26
C TYR A 185 -3.08 13.90 -5.70
N GLU A 186 -3.63 14.74 -6.56
CA GLU A 186 -3.20 14.89 -7.96
C GLU A 186 -1.75 15.43 -8.06
N ASN A 187 -1.40 16.40 -7.22
CA ASN A 187 -0.04 16.93 -7.17
C ASN A 187 0.98 15.89 -6.66
N ILE A 188 0.61 15.07 -5.68
CA ILE A 188 1.46 13.96 -5.21
C ILE A 188 1.70 12.97 -6.35
N LEU A 189 0.68 12.60 -7.11
CA LEU A 189 0.84 11.69 -8.26
C LEU A 189 1.78 12.24 -9.34
N SER A 190 1.81 13.55 -9.52
CA SER A 190 2.67 14.19 -10.54
C SER A 190 4.16 14.18 -10.14
N HIS A 191 4.48 14.20 -8.85
CA HIS A 191 5.85 14.32 -8.33
C HIS A 191 6.35 13.04 -7.63
N GLY A 192 5.45 12.21 -7.14
CA GLY A 192 5.75 10.99 -6.40
C GLY A 192 4.69 9.92 -6.64
N GLY A 193 4.07 9.41 -5.59
CA GLY A 193 3.06 8.36 -5.70
C GLY A 193 2.22 8.16 -4.44
N ILE A 194 1.21 7.33 -4.62
CA ILE A 194 0.29 6.86 -3.56
C ILE A 194 0.54 5.36 -3.37
N ILE A 195 0.66 4.93 -2.12
CA ILE A 195 0.97 3.56 -1.74
C ILE A 195 -0.10 3.03 -0.78
#